data_6c715ff5db95b411003d4339f94480df
#
_entry.id   6c715ff5db95b411003d4339f94480df
#
_cell.length_a   1.000
_cell.length_b   1.000
_cell.length_c   1.000
_cell.angle_alpha   90.00
_cell.angle_beta   90.00
_cell.angle_gamma   90.00
#
_symmetry.space_group_name_H-M   'P 1'
#
loop_
_entity.id
_entity.type
_entity.pdbx_description
1 polymer ?
#
loop_
_entity_poly.entity_id
_entity_poly.type
_entity_poly.pdbx_seq_one_letter_code
_entity_poly.pdbx_strand_id
1 'polypeptide(L)'
;MDKKIEKGTPDVSRRQFVQGTAAAAGLSTLSFVNHAKAAPAGGSDAIKVCLIGCGGRGSGAVDQILSAPKDLKKEKNIDCETRLVAVADAFPESSKFRNRLKSLKSRHGDKFQVKEDNIFGGLDGYKAAIDESNADLVVIATPPGFKPQQFEYAINKGKDVFMEKPVASDAAGVRRVLASAKVAKENSQMVGIGLQRRHEERYIDCVKKLQDGIIGDINLLRVYWNGGGIWYRNREPGMTEMQFQVNNWYHFIWASGDQICEQHIHNLDVGCWVKGMYPVEANGMGGREQRMGGDRSKSQIFDHTFVEYTFPDGTKMYSQGRHLKGGFTQVGEYAHGSKGTCKIGSHIEPFKGDPLRIRGAGGGHYQEQKDLVEHLYKGK
;
A
#
# COMPACT_ATOMS: atom_id res chain seq x y z
N MET A 1 33.31 -12.73 -52.77
CA MET A 1 32.07 -11.95 -52.71
C MET A 1 31.58 -11.92 -51.31
N ASP A 2 32.10 -10.99 -50.52
CA ASP A 2 31.77 -10.87 -49.08
C ASP A 2 30.63 -9.87 -48.93
N LYS A 3 29.52 -10.30 -48.37
CA LYS A 3 28.44 -9.43 -47.91
C LYS A 3 28.66 -9.05 -46.48
N LYS A 4 29.02 -7.80 -46.22
CA LYS A 4 28.97 -7.14 -44.89
C LYS A 4 27.55 -7.10 -44.38
N ILE A 5 27.33 -7.57 -43.19
CA ILE A 5 26.12 -7.35 -42.40
C ILE A 5 26.37 -6.14 -41.51
N GLU A 6 25.64 -5.05 -41.77
CA GLU A 6 25.65 -3.86 -40.94
C GLU A 6 24.88 -4.13 -39.63
N LYS A 7 25.57 -3.96 -38.52
CA LYS A 7 24.98 -3.89 -37.17
C LYS A 7 24.62 -2.43 -36.89
N GLY A 8 23.34 -2.17 -36.73
CA GLY A 8 22.84 -0.86 -36.29
C GLY A 8 21.80 -1.02 -35.19
N THR A 9 22.25 -1.14 -33.94
CA THR A 9 21.44 -0.80 -32.77
C THR A 9 22.20 0.28 -32.00
N PRO A 10 21.59 1.44 -31.70
CA PRO A 10 22.29 2.47 -30.94
C PRO A 10 22.45 2.00 -29.50
N ASP A 11 23.69 1.89 -29.08
CA ASP A 11 24.12 1.57 -27.73
C ASP A 11 23.83 2.80 -26.84
N VAL A 12 22.70 2.78 -26.16
CA VAL A 12 22.35 3.82 -25.19
C VAL A 12 23.21 3.58 -23.95
N SER A 13 24.23 4.43 -23.75
CA SER A 13 25.14 4.31 -22.62
C SER A 13 24.40 4.40 -21.29
N ARG A 14 24.88 3.66 -20.26
CA ARG A 14 24.35 3.71 -18.88
C ARG A 14 24.17 5.16 -18.38
N ARG A 15 25.02 6.06 -18.80
CA ARG A 15 24.99 7.48 -18.44
C ARG A 15 23.81 8.23 -19.08
N GLN A 16 23.43 7.89 -20.29
CA GLN A 16 22.26 8.48 -21.00
C GLN A 16 20.95 7.94 -20.43
N PHE A 17 20.91 6.68 -20.00
CA PHE A 17 19.76 6.10 -19.31
C PHE A 17 19.53 6.77 -17.94
N VAL A 18 20.60 7.00 -17.17
CA VAL A 18 20.54 7.69 -15.85
C VAL A 18 20.17 9.16 -16.00
N GLN A 19 20.63 9.86 -17.02
CA GLN A 19 20.25 11.26 -17.29
C GLN A 19 18.80 11.40 -17.74
N GLY A 20 18.26 10.44 -18.47
CA GLY A 20 16.85 10.40 -18.85
C GLY A 20 15.91 10.15 -17.67
N THR A 21 16.34 9.34 -16.69
CA THR A 21 15.56 9.07 -15.46
C THR A 21 15.69 10.18 -14.41
N ALA A 22 16.81 10.89 -14.33
CA ALA A 22 16.99 12.03 -13.43
C ALA A 22 16.11 13.24 -13.81
N ALA A 23 15.85 13.46 -15.11
CA ALA A 23 14.93 14.50 -15.57
C ALA A 23 13.45 14.21 -15.26
N ALA A 24 13.09 12.93 -15.01
CA ALA A 24 11.74 12.54 -14.62
C ALA A 24 11.50 12.57 -13.10
N ALA A 25 12.58 12.64 -12.28
CA ALA A 25 12.49 12.65 -10.82
C ALA A 25 12.36 14.07 -10.22
N GLY A 26 12.43 15.10 -11.04
CA GLY A 26 12.51 16.50 -10.58
C GLY A 26 11.20 17.26 -10.46
N LEU A 27 10.03 16.63 -10.41
CA LEU A 27 8.75 17.33 -10.26
C LEU A 27 7.69 16.41 -9.66
N SER A 28 7.79 16.12 -8.36
CA SER A 28 6.64 15.64 -7.59
C SER A 28 6.35 16.52 -6.39
N THR A 29 6.28 17.82 -6.57
CA THR A 29 5.28 18.59 -5.84
C THR A 29 3.94 18.18 -6.43
N LEU A 30 3.16 17.41 -5.68
CA LEU A 30 1.76 17.12 -5.99
C LEU A 30 1.00 18.46 -5.97
N SER A 31 1.04 19.17 -7.09
CA SER A 31 0.08 20.21 -7.39
C SER A 31 -1.22 19.47 -7.72
N PHE A 32 -2.15 19.45 -6.76
CA PHE A 32 -3.52 19.05 -7.01
C PHE A 32 -4.09 20.02 -8.04
N VAL A 33 -4.09 19.65 -9.31
CA VAL A 33 -4.86 20.35 -10.33
C VAL A 33 -6.30 19.94 -10.11
N ASN A 34 -7.09 20.83 -9.52
CA ASN A 34 -8.54 20.69 -9.41
C ASN A 34 -9.15 20.70 -10.82
N HIS A 35 -9.30 19.53 -11.43
CA HIS A 35 -10.27 19.34 -12.47
C HIS A 35 -11.56 18.89 -11.79
N ALA A 36 -12.52 19.80 -11.66
CA ALA A 36 -13.84 19.46 -11.18
C ALA A 36 -14.41 18.36 -12.12
N LYS A 37 -14.53 17.14 -11.63
CA LYS A 37 -15.40 16.15 -12.27
C LYS A 37 -16.81 16.75 -12.24
N ALA A 38 -17.49 16.78 -13.39
CA ALA A 38 -18.91 17.06 -13.41
C ALA A 38 -19.61 16.10 -12.44
N ALA A 39 -20.40 16.61 -11.52
CA ALA A 39 -21.17 15.80 -10.60
C ALA A 39 -21.93 14.72 -11.40
N PRO A 40 -21.99 13.47 -10.91
CA PRO A 40 -22.79 12.45 -11.57
C PRO A 40 -24.22 12.97 -11.68
N ALA A 41 -24.75 13.02 -12.90
CA ALA A 41 -26.14 13.35 -13.13
C ALA A 41 -27.01 12.23 -12.55
N GLY A 42 -27.54 12.40 -11.33
CA GLY A 42 -28.44 11.40 -10.71
C GLY A 42 -28.31 11.30 -9.19
N GLY A 43 -28.82 12.21 -8.46
CA GLY A 43 -29.67 12.07 -7.29
C GLY A 43 -29.24 11.22 -6.07
N SER A 44 -27.96 11.06 -5.70
CA SER A 44 -27.60 10.81 -4.31
C SER A 44 -26.19 11.34 -4.03
N ASP A 45 -26.06 12.19 -3.02
CA ASP A 45 -24.76 12.76 -2.61
C ASP A 45 -23.82 11.75 -1.92
N ALA A 46 -24.22 10.47 -1.83
CA ALA A 46 -23.48 9.44 -1.15
C ALA A 46 -22.42 8.79 -2.06
N ILE A 47 -21.18 8.66 -1.57
CA ILE A 47 -20.11 7.89 -2.22
C ILE A 47 -20.43 6.40 -2.07
N LYS A 48 -20.66 5.73 -3.20
CA LYS A 48 -20.94 4.29 -3.26
C LYS A 48 -19.63 3.49 -3.34
N VAL A 49 -19.45 2.55 -2.44
CA VAL A 49 -18.23 1.79 -2.25
C VAL A 49 -18.43 0.33 -2.69
N CYS A 50 -17.52 -0.19 -3.49
CA CYS A 50 -17.36 -1.61 -3.79
C CYS A 50 -16.09 -2.14 -3.11
N LEU A 51 -16.18 -3.25 -2.35
CA LEU A 51 -15.04 -3.88 -1.69
C LEU A 51 -14.60 -5.15 -2.43
N ILE A 52 -13.34 -5.21 -2.84
CA ILE A 52 -12.69 -6.38 -3.44
C ILE A 52 -11.66 -6.92 -2.46
N GLY A 53 -11.89 -8.16 -1.96
CA GLY A 53 -11.10 -8.76 -0.89
C GLY A 53 -11.62 -8.43 0.50
N CYS A 54 -12.61 -9.19 0.97
CA CYS A 54 -13.31 -8.99 2.24
C CYS A 54 -12.57 -9.60 3.43
N GLY A 55 -11.23 -9.63 3.38
CA GLY A 55 -10.35 -10.00 4.49
C GLY A 55 -10.42 -9.01 5.66
N GLY A 56 -9.58 -9.25 6.69
CA GLY A 56 -9.53 -8.35 7.86
C GLY A 56 -9.21 -6.92 7.50
N ARG A 57 -8.25 -6.70 6.58
CA ARG A 57 -7.83 -5.34 6.17
C ARG A 57 -8.90 -4.65 5.31
N GLY A 58 -9.46 -5.35 4.30
CA GLY A 58 -10.51 -4.78 3.45
C GLY A 58 -11.77 -4.41 4.23
N SER A 59 -12.27 -5.33 5.10
CA SER A 59 -13.41 -5.02 5.97
C SER A 59 -13.12 -3.88 6.93
N GLY A 60 -11.86 -3.76 7.44
CA GLY A 60 -11.43 -2.65 8.28
C GLY A 60 -11.37 -1.32 7.54
N ALA A 61 -10.90 -1.30 6.30
CA ALA A 61 -10.87 -0.10 5.47
C ALA A 61 -12.30 0.42 5.19
N VAL A 62 -13.22 -0.48 4.82
CA VAL A 62 -14.63 -0.11 4.62
C VAL A 62 -15.29 0.36 5.91
N ASP A 63 -15.03 -0.29 7.04
CA ASP A 63 -15.52 0.15 8.36
C ASP A 63 -15.10 1.60 8.65
N GLN A 64 -13.86 1.94 8.34
CA GLN A 64 -13.29 3.28 8.50
C GLN A 64 -13.90 4.28 7.51
N ILE A 65 -14.08 3.90 6.23
CA ILE A 65 -14.74 4.74 5.20
C ILE A 65 -16.18 5.05 5.60
N LEU A 66 -16.94 4.06 6.07
CA LEU A 66 -18.34 4.25 6.48
C LEU A 66 -18.47 5.08 7.78
N SER A 67 -17.42 5.12 8.59
CA SER A 67 -17.36 5.91 9.83
C SER A 67 -16.93 7.36 9.58
N ALA A 68 -16.06 7.61 8.60
CA ALA A 68 -15.43 8.91 8.33
C ALA A 68 -16.40 10.09 8.18
N PRO A 69 -17.58 9.97 7.53
CA PRO A 69 -18.51 11.09 7.39
C PRO A 69 -18.93 11.73 8.70
N LYS A 70 -19.10 10.94 9.77
CA LYS A 70 -19.47 11.45 11.10
C LYS A 70 -18.41 12.42 11.64
N ASP A 71 -17.15 12.05 11.53
CA ASP A 71 -16.04 12.86 12.04
C ASP A 71 -15.75 14.05 11.13
N LEU A 72 -15.87 13.90 9.81
CA LEU A 72 -15.77 15.02 8.86
C LEU A 72 -16.85 16.09 9.09
N LYS A 73 -18.08 15.67 9.40
CA LYS A 73 -19.15 16.60 9.80
C LYS A 73 -18.80 17.35 11.07
N LYS A 74 -18.33 16.62 12.12
CA LYS A 74 -18.00 17.21 13.42
C LYS A 74 -16.79 18.13 13.37
N GLU A 75 -15.72 17.72 12.69
CA GLU A 75 -14.41 18.40 12.74
C GLU A 75 -14.29 19.52 11.71
N LYS A 76 -14.90 19.34 10.52
CA LYS A 76 -14.71 20.21 9.35
C LYS A 76 -16.00 20.76 8.77
N ASN A 77 -17.16 20.45 9.37
CA ASN A 77 -18.50 20.77 8.87
C ASN A 77 -18.75 20.29 7.42
N ILE A 78 -18.13 19.15 7.06
CA ILE A 78 -18.32 18.51 5.75
C ILE A 78 -19.47 17.52 5.88
N ASP A 79 -20.55 17.75 5.12
CA ASP A 79 -21.75 16.91 5.08
C ASP A 79 -21.66 15.95 3.89
N CYS A 80 -21.10 14.77 4.12
CA CYS A 80 -20.94 13.73 3.10
C CYS A 80 -21.52 12.42 3.61
N GLU A 81 -21.79 11.50 2.70
CA GLU A 81 -22.32 10.17 3.01
C GLU A 81 -21.52 9.10 2.24
N THR A 82 -21.38 7.91 2.83
CA THR A 82 -20.76 6.76 2.19
C THR A 82 -21.62 5.53 2.36
N ARG A 83 -21.70 4.64 1.34
CA ARG A 83 -22.53 3.43 1.36
C ARG A 83 -21.76 2.26 0.75
N LEU A 84 -21.74 1.10 1.41
CA LEU A 84 -21.21 -0.12 0.83
C LEU A 84 -22.32 -0.78 -0.01
N VAL A 85 -22.09 -0.90 -1.31
CA VAL A 85 -23.12 -1.38 -2.26
C VAL A 85 -22.83 -2.75 -2.87
N ALA A 86 -21.55 -3.16 -2.92
CA ALA A 86 -21.15 -4.46 -3.47
C ALA A 86 -19.86 -4.97 -2.82
N VAL A 87 -19.67 -6.29 -2.88
CA VAL A 87 -18.47 -6.97 -2.39
C VAL A 87 -18.06 -8.10 -3.31
N ALA A 88 -16.73 -8.32 -3.45
CA ALA A 88 -16.18 -9.49 -4.12
C ALA A 88 -15.11 -10.16 -3.27
N ASP A 89 -15.13 -11.50 -3.18
CA ASP A 89 -14.12 -12.28 -2.46
C ASP A 89 -13.92 -13.64 -3.16
N ALA A 90 -12.72 -14.21 -3.04
CA ALA A 90 -12.44 -15.52 -3.60
C ALA A 90 -13.27 -16.64 -2.92
N PHE A 91 -13.71 -16.43 -1.66
CA PHE A 91 -14.38 -17.43 -0.83
C PHE A 91 -15.67 -16.88 -0.19
N PRO A 92 -16.70 -16.49 -0.96
CA PRO A 92 -17.91 -15.85 -0.44
C PRO A 92 -18.75 -16.77 0.46
N GLU A 93 -18.58 -18.09 0.31
CA GLU A 93 -19.30 -19.08 1.12
C GLU A 93 -18.65 -19.34 2.48
N SER A 94 -17.43 -18.82 2.70
CA SER A 94 -16.74 -19.06 3.97
C SER A 94 -17.43 -18.37 5.13
N SER A 95 -17.50 -19.06 6.27
CA SER A 95 -18.06 -18.49 7.51
C SER A 95 -17.35 -17.20 7.94
N LYS A 96 -16.05 -17.09 7.68
CA LYS A 96 -15.27 -15.89 7.97
C LYS A 96 -15.74 -14.69 7.14
N PHE A 97 -16.00 -14.87 5.85
CA PHE A 97 -16.57 -13.84 5.00
C PHE A 97 -17.95 -13.42 5.48
N ARG A 98 -18.87 -14.37 5.64
CA ARG A 98 -20.25 -14.11 6.10
C ARG A 98 -20.30 -13.40 7.45
N ASN A 99 -19.48 -13.80 8.41
CA ASN A 99 -19.38 -13.14 9.71
C ASN A 99 -18.88 -11.69 9.62
N ARG A 100 -17.96 -11.38 8.71
CA ARG A 100 -17.49 -10.01 8.50
C ARG A 100 -18.57 -9.12 7.91
N LEU A 101 -19.31 -9.58 6.91
CA LEU A 101 -20.45 -8.84 6.36
C LEU A 101 -21.52 -8.59 7.40
N LYS A 102 -21.86 -9.62 8.21
CA LYS A 102 -22.80 -9.46 9.34
C LYS A 102 -22.33 -8.40 10.34
N SER A 103 -21.04 -8.38 10.67
CA SER A 103 -20.45 -7.38 11.57
C SER A 103 -20.51 -5.96 10.96
N LEU A 104 -20.20 -5.79 9.69
CA LEU A 104 -20.30 -4.49 9.00
C LEU A 104 -21.77 -4.00 8.97
N LYS A 105 -22.70 -4.88 8.62
CA LYS A 105 -24.14 -4.57 8.61
C LYS A 105 -24.64 -4.14 10.00
N SER A 106 -24.25 -4.87 11.05
CA SER A 106 -24.63 -4.55 12.43
C SER A 106 -24.10 -3.20 12.89
N ARG A 107 -22.89 -2.80 12.47
CA ARG A 107 -22.27 -1.54 12.88
C ARG A 107 -22.75 -0.31 12.10
N HIS A 108 -23.05 -0.48 10.82
CA HIS A 108 -23.32 0.62 9.92
C HIS A 108 -24.77 0.77 9.46
N GLY A 109 -25.65 -0.21 9.80
CA GLY A 109 -27.09 -0.12 9.51
C GLY A 109 -27.37 0.19 8.04
N ASP A 110 -28.06 1.30 7.80
CA ASP A 110 -28.53 1.72 6.46
C ASP A 110 -27.40 2.07 5.47
N LYS A 111 -26.18 2.30 5.96
CA LYS A 111 -25.01 2.49 5.08
C LYS A 111 -24.53 1.18 4.44
N PHE A 112 -24.90 0.03 5.00
CA PHE A 112 -24.66 -1.27 4.43
C PHE A 112 -25.80 -1.65 3.48
N GLN A 113 -25.60 -1.49 2.17
CA GLN A 113 -26.61 -1.71 1.15
C GLN A 113 -26.31 -2.91 0.24
N VAL A 114 -25.39 -3.80 0.67
CA VAL A 114 -25.07 -5.01 -0.09
C VAL A 114 -26.25 -5.98 -0.05
N LYS A 115 -26.82 -6.28 -1.22
CA LYS A 115 -27.82 -7.33 -1.45
C LYS A 115 -27.10 -8.63 -1.79
N GLU A 116 -27.78 -9.79 -1.68
CA GLU A 116 -27.18 -11.07 -2.05
C GLU A 116 -26.71 -11.11 -3.52
N ASP A 117 -27.44 -10.48 -4.44
CA ASP A 117 -27.08 -10.36 -5.86
C ASP A 117 -25.82 -9.47 -6.09
N ASN A 118 -25.41 -8.72 -5.09
CA ASN A 118 -24.22 -7.87 -5.13
C ASN A 118 -23.03 -8.48 -4.34
N ILE A 119 -23.09 -9.79 -4.10
CA ILE A 119 -21.99 -10.58 -3.51
C ILE A 119 -21.39 -11.46 -4.61
N PHE A 120 -20.20 -11.11 -5.06
CA PHE A 120 -19.55 -11.76 -6.19
C PHE A 120 -18.44 -12.70 -5.71
N GLY A 121 -18.37 -13.89 -6.28
CA GLY A 121 -17.44 -14.95 -5.88
C GLY A 121 -16.35 -15.24 -6.90
N GLY A 122 -15.26 -15.86 -6.41
CA GLY A 122 -14.15 -16.32 -7.24
C GLY A 122 -13.12 -15.25 -7.56
N LEU A 123 -12.06 -15.65 -8.30
CA LEU A 123 -10.93 -14.78 -8.59
C LEU A 123 -11.28 -13.66 -9.60
N ASP A 124 -12.27 -13.87 -10.45
CA ASP A 124 -12.77 -12.90 -11.43
C ASP A 124 -14.02 -12.12 -10.98
N GLY A 125 -14.57 -12.44 -9.81
CA GLY A 125 -15.79 -11.79 -9.28
C GLY A 125 -15.66 -10.25 -9.15
N TYR A 126 -14.44 -9.73 -9.09
CA TYR A 126 -14.21 -8.29 -9.07
C TYR A 126 -14.71 -7.55 -10.31
N LYS A 127 -14.74 -8.22 -11.48
CA LYS A 127 -15.22 -7.63 -12.75
C LYS A 127 -16.71 -7.33 -12.66
N ALA A 128 -17.50 -8.34 -12.30
CA ALA A 128 -18.94 -8.17 -12.11
C ALA A 128 -19.25 -7.18 -10.97
N ALA A 129 -18.50 -7.24 -9.84
CA ALA A 129 -18.66 -6.29 -8.75
C ALA A 129 -18.46 -4.83 -9.18
N ILE A 130 -17.48 -4.55 -10.05
CA ILE A 130 -17.23 -3.22 -10.58
C ILE A 130 -18.27 -2.81 -11.62
N ASP A 131 -18.67 -3.72 -12.51
CA ASP A 131 -19.56 -3.43 -13.64
C ASP A 131 -21.02 -3.25 -13.21
N GLU A 132 -21.48 -4.06 -12.26
CA GLU A 132 -22.91 -4.15 -11.90
C GLU A 132 -23.29 -3.30 -10.67
N SER A 133 -22.32 -2.92 -9.82
CA SER A 133 -22.61 -2.25 -8.54
C SER A 133 -22.90 -0.75 -8.62
N ASN A 134 -22.64 -0.11 -9.74
CA ASN A 134 -22.70 1.35 -9.87
C ASN A 134 -21.88 2.09 -8.77
N ALA A 135 -20.78 1.49 -8.30
CA ALA A 135 -19.91 2.08 -7.30
C ALA A 135 -19.09 3.26 -7.87
N ASP A 136 -18.84 4.27 -7.04
CA ASP A 136 -17.95 5.39 -7.34
C ASP A 136 -16.51 5.04 -6.96
N LEU A 137 -16.33 4.44 -5.77
CA LEU A 137 -15.06 4.05 -5.17
C LEU A 137 -14.91 2.53 -5.10
N VAL A 138 -13.80 2.01 -5.62
CA VAL A 138 -13.40 0.60 -5.49
C VAL A 138 -12.28 0.48 -4.47
N VAL A 139 -12.53 -0.30 -3.41
CA VAL A 139 -11.55 -0.65 -2.38
C VAL A 139 -10.92 -1.99 -2.72
N ILE A 140 -9.62 -2.04 -3.04
CA ILE A 140 -8.89 -3.25 -3.41
C ILE A 140 -8.00 -3.69 -2.24
N ALA A 141 -8.37 -4.77 -1.57
CA ALA A 141 -7.66 -5.33 -0.41
C ALA A 141 -7.33 -6.82 -0.58
N THR A 142 -7.19 -7.28 -1.81
CA THR A 142 -6.73 -8.62 -2.18
C THR A 142 -5.22 -8.80 -1.96
N PRO A 143 -4.69 -10.02 -2.02
CA PRO A 143 -3.24 -10.24 -2.03
C PRO A 143 -2.55 -9.49 -3.18
N PRO A 144 -1.29 -9.04 -2.98
CA PRO A 144 -0.57 -8.19 -3.94
C PRO A 144 -0.53 -8.69 -5.38
N GLY A 145 -0.41 -10.02 -5.58
CA GLY A 145 -0.35 -10.62 -6.93
C GLY A 145 -1.62 -10.41 -7.77
N PHE A 146 -2.76 -10.13 -7.15
CA PHE A 146 -4.02 -9.87 -7.87
C PHE A 146 -4.28 -8.40 -8.15
N LYS A 147 -3.65 -7.50 -7.40
CA LYS A 147 -3.96 -6.07 -7.41
C LYS A 147 -3.71 -5.36 -8.75
N PRO A 148 -2.60 -5.63 -9.48
CA PRO A 148 -2.32 -4.90 -10.71
C PRO A 148 -3.44 -4.99 -11.74
N GLN A 149 -3.99 -6.20 -11.94
CA GLN A 149 -5.09 -6.40 -12.89
C GLN A 149 -6.42 -5.82 -12.41
N GLN A 150 -6.69 -5.89 -11.11
CA GLN A 150 -7.91 -5.33 -10.51
C GLN A 150 -7.88 -3.80 -10.54
N PHE A 151 -6.74 -3.20 -10.26
CA PHE A 151 -6.52 -1.76 -10.35
C PHE A 151 -6.69 -1.25 -11.78
N GLU A 152 -6.00 -1.86 -12.76
CA GLU A 152 -6.15 -1.51 -14.16
C GLU A 152 -7.61 -1.60 -14.62
N TYR A 153 -8.31 -2.67 -14.22
CA TYR A 153 -9.72 -2.84 -14.57
C TYR A 153 -10.60 -1.71 -13.99
N ALA A 154 -10.42 -1.39 -12.71
CA ALA A 154 -11.19 -0.34 -12.04
C ALA A 154 -10.92 1.04 -12.68
N ILE A 155 -9.66 1.36 -12.99
CA ILE A 155 -9.28 2.61 -13.68
C ILE A 155 -9.91 2.69 -15.07
N ASN A 156 -9.86 1.62 -15.86
CA ASN A 156 -10.46 1.58 -17.20
C ASN A 156 -12.00 1.70 -17.17
N LYS A 157 -12.63 1.38 -16.03
CA LYS A 157 -14.07 1.58 -15.79
C LYS A 157 -14.40 2.95 -15.19
N GLY A 158 -13.44 3.87 -15.13
CA GLY A 158 -13.65 5.23 -14.64
C GLY A 158 -13.85 5.34 -13.14
N LYS A 159 -13.46 4.33 -12.34
CA LYS A 159 -13.68 4.31 -10.90
C LYS A 159 -12.55 5.01 -10.15
N ASP A 160 -12.88 5.69 -9.04
CA ASP A 160 -11.91 6.07 -8.04
C ASP A 160 -11.47 4.83 -7.26
N VAL A 161 -10.22 4.78 -6.80
CA VAL A 161 -9.68 3.55 -6.18
C VAL A 161 -8.95 3.86 -4.88
N PHE A 162 -9.24 3.09 -3.85
CA PHE A 162 -8.32 2.89 -2.73
C PHE A 162 -7.73 1.48 -2.83
N MET A 163 -6.42 1.37 -2.84
CA MET A 163 -5.73 0.09 -2.92
C MET A 163 -4.80 -0.10 -1.73
N GLU A 164 -4.99 -1.20 -0.99
CA GLU A 164 -4.08 -1.56 0.10
C GLU A 164 -2.66 -1.85 -0.41
N LYS A 165 -1.67 -1.50 0.40
CA LYS A 165 -0.27 -1.85 0.14
C LYS A 165 -0.04 -3.38 0.23
N PRO A 166 1.01 -3.92 -0.38
CA PRO A 166 1.74 -3.39 -1.53
C PRO A 166 0.89 -3.48 -2.79
N VAL A 167 1.22 -2.66 -3.76
CA VAL A 167 0.42 -2.52 -4.99
C VAL A 167 0.61 -3.68 -5.98
N ALA A 168 1.69 -4.45 -5.84
CA ALA A 168 2.03 -5.61 -6.66
C ALA A 168 2.98 -6.53 -5.89
N SER A 169 3.19 -7.75 -6.38
CA SER A 169 4.16 -8.73 -5.85
C SER A 169 5.47 -8.78 -6.63
N ASP A 170 5.53 -8.16 -7.82
CA ASP A 170 6.67 -8.22 -8.72
C ASP A 170 6.84 -6.94 -9.57
N ALA A 171 7.96 -6.85 -10.28
CA ALA A 171 8.29 -5.68 -11.10
C ALA A 171 7.37 -5.49 -12.31
N ALA A 172 6.84 -6.57 -12.89
CA ALA A 172 5.90 -6.49 -14.01
C ALA A 172 4.56 -5.90 -13.53
N GLY A 173 4.07 -6.37 -12.39
CA GLY A 173 2.89 -5.81 -11.71
C GLY A 173 3.07 -4.33 -11.35
N VAL A 174 4.23 -3.94 -10.83
CA VAL A 174 4.53 -2.52 -10.52
C VAL A 174 4.46 -1.67 -11.79
N ARG A 175 5.06 -2.10 -12.90
CA ARG A 175 4.97 -1.37 -14.19
C ARG A 175 3.52 -1.23 -14.67
N ARG A 176 2.70 -2.27 -14.52
CA ARG A 176 1.28 -2.24 -14.86
C ARG A 176 0.51 -1.23 -14.02
N VAL A 177 0.76 -1.21 -12.71
CA VAL A 177 0.15 -0.22 -11.79
C VAL A 177 0.57 1.20 -12.15
N LEU A 178 1.86 1.45 -12.45
CA LEU A 178 2.33 2.77 -12.85
C LEU A 178 1.70 3.25 -14.17
N ALA A 179 1.53 2.35 -15.15
CA ALA A 179 0.83 2.67 -16.39
C ALA A 179 -0.65 3.04 -16.13
N SER A 180 -1.35 2.24 -15.33
CA SER A 180 -2.74 2.52 -14.95
C SER A 180 -2.88 3.81 -14.13
N ALA A 181 -1.92 4.11 -13.25
CA ALA A 181 -1.90 5.35 -12.47
C ALA A 181 -1.74 6.59 -13.36
N LYS A 182 -1.00 6.47 -14.47
CA LYS A 182 -0.93 7.54 -15.46
C LYS A 182 -2.29 7.79 -16.11
N VAL A 183 -3.00 6.74 -16.52
CA VAL A 183 -4.36 6.82 -17.06
C VAL A 183 -5.32 7.45 -16.04
N ALA A 184 -5.24 7.01 -14.77
CA ALA A 184 -6.04 7.58 -13.69
C ALA A 184 -5.84 9.09 -13.56
N LYS A 185 -4.58 9.54 -13.62
CA LYS A 185 -4.24 10.98 -13.57
C LYS A 185 -4.79 11.74 -14.76
N GLU A 186 -4.68 11.20 -15.97
CA GLU A 186 -5.23 11.81 -17.20
C GLU A 186 -6.76 11.94 -17.12
N ASN A 187 -7.43 10.97 -16.50
CA ASN A 187 -8.89 10.96 -16.33
C ASN A 187 -9.37 11.65 -15.04
N SER A 188 -8.49 12.29 -14.27
CA SER A 188 -8.80 12.92 -12.97
C SER A 188 -9.46 11.97 -11.97
N GLN A 189 -9.11 10.67 -12.00
CA GLN A 189 -9.56 9.69 -11.04
C GLN A 189 -8.72 9.78 -9.76
N MET A 190 -9.38 9.67 -8.61
CA MET A 190 -8.71 9.64 -7.31
C MET A 190 -8.11 8.25 -7.04
N VAL A 191 -6.84 8.22 -6.62
CA VAL A 191 -6.17 6.98 -6.23
C VAL A 191 -5.53 7.15 -4.85
N GLY A 192 -5.98 6.36 -3.88
CA GLY A 192 -5.37 6.25 -2.56
C GLY A 192 -4.61 4.93 -2.41
N ILE A 193 -3.46 4.94 -1.72
CA ILE A 193 -2.66 3.75 -1.42
C ILE A 193 -2.48 3.61 0.08
N GLY A 194 -2.71 2.43 0.63
CA GLY A 194 -2.71 2.11 2.06
C GLY A 194 -1.33 2.21 2.75
N LEU A 195 -0.66 3.36 2.62
CA LEU A 195 0.58 3.69 3.31
C LEU A 195 0.28 4.59 4.51
N GLN A 196 -0.41 4.07 5.50
CA GLN A 196 -1.02 4.81 6.60
C GLN A 196 -0.08 5.73 7.38
N ARG A 197 1.25 5.45 7.43
CA ARG A 197 2.20 6.31 8.13
C ARG A 197 2.30 7.71 7.53
N ARG A 198 2.00 7.85 6.24
CA ARG A 198 1.92 9.13 5.54
C ARG A 198 0.74 10.01 5.97
N HIS A 199 -0.19 9.45 6.74
CA HIS A 199 -1.36 10.12 7.32
C HIS A 199 -1.27 10.26 8.84
N GLU A 200 -0.15 9.85 9.47
CA GLU A 200 0.09 10.04 10.91
C GLU A 200 0.78 11.38 11.17
N GLU A 201 0.16 12.27 11.93
CA GLU A 201 0.70 13.60 12.24
C GLU A 201 2.14 13.56 12.74
N ARG A 202 2.47 12.60 13.63
CA ARG A 202 3.82 12.43 14.18
C ARG A 202 4.86 12.08 13.10
N TYR A 203 4.48 11.34 12.05
CA TYR A 203 5.38 11.04 10.93
C TYR A 203 5.51 12.26 10.02
N ILE A 204 4.42 12.93 9.69
CA ILE A 204 4.38 14.14 8.85
C ILE A 204 5.26 15.22 9.47
N ASP A 205 5.07 15.54 10.76
CA ASP A 205 5.86 16.53 11.48
C ASP A 205 7.35 16.15 11.55
N CYS A 206 7.63 14.90 11.87
CA CYS A 206 9.02 14.41 11.98
C CYS A 206 9.75 14.45 10.63
N VAL A 207 9.12 13.94 9.58
CA VAL A 207 9.72 13.92 8.22
C VAL A 207 9.98 15.35 7.74
N LYS A 208 9.01 16.27 7.95
CA LYS A 208 9.22 17.68 7.62
C LYS A 208 10.45 18.26 8.31
N LYS A 209 10.59 18.07 9.64
CA LYS A 209 11.73 18.56 10.39
C LYS A 209 13.07 17.97 9.92
N LEU A 210 13.07 16.69 9.54
CA LEU A 210 14.25 16.03 8.97
C LEU A 210 14.63 16.63 7.61
N GLN A 211 13.64 16.87 6.74
CA GLN A 211 13.86 17.51 5.43
C GLN A 211 14.26 18.97 5.56
N ASP A 212 13.80 19.67 6.59
CA ASP A 212 14.25 21.04 6.95
C ASP A 212 15.67 21.06 7.55
N GLY A 213 16.32 19.90 7.73
CA GLY A 213 17.74 19.78 8.11
C GLY A 213 18.03 19.85 9.61
N ILE A 214 17.06 19.55 10.48
CA ILE A 214 17.24 19.63 11.95
C ILE A 214 18.39 18.74 12.48
N ILE A 215 18.69 17.62 11.81
CA ILE A 215 19.85 16.75 12.14
C ILE A 215 21.00 16.90 11.13
N GLY A 216 20.96 17.91 10.25
CA GLY A 216 21.91 18.11 9.16
C GLY A 216 21.73 17.10 8.03
N ASP A 217 22.79 16.84 7.26
CA ASP A 217 22.79 15.89 6.16
C ASP A 217 22.59 14.47 6.67
N ILE A 218 21.64 13.75 6.10
CA ILE A 218 21.36 12.36 6.47
C ILE A 218 22.40 11.45 5.84
N ASN A 219 23.20 10.79 6.66
CA ASN A 219 24.31 9.92 6.25
C ASN A 219 23.92 8.44 6.22
N LEU A 220 22.95 8.03 7.08
CA LEU A 220 22.52 6.65 7.21
C LEU A 220 21.06 6.59 7.65
N LEU A 221 20.31 5.68 7.03
CA LEU A 221 19.00 5.25 7.52
C LEU A 221 19.06 3.78 7.99
N ARG A 222 18.33 3.48 9.05
CA ARG A 222 18.14 2.08 9.49
C ARG A 222 16.66 1.82 9.68
N VAL A 223 16.15 0.78 9.04
CA VAL A 223 14.74 0.44 9.07
C VAL A 223 14.54 -1.01 9.44
N TYR A 224 13.55 -1.29 10.29
CA TYR A 224 13.38 -2.58 10.92
C TYR A 224 11.92 -3.04 10.89
N TRP A 225 11.73 -4.31 10.48
CA TRP A 225 10.52 -5.05 10.78
C TRP A 225 10.90 -6.44 11.31
N ASN A 226 11.36 -6.49 12.56
CA ASN A 226 11.76 -7.73 13.22
C ASN A 226 10.63 -8.20 14.13
N GLY A 227 9.83 -9.16 13.65
CA GLY A 227 8.69 -9.73 14.37
C GLY A 227 8.85 -11.19 14.73
N GLY A 228 7.90 -11.72 15.51
CA GLY A 228 7.94 -13.06 16.07
C GLY A 228 7.35 -14.17 15.21
N GLY A 229 6.94 -13.90 13.99
CA GLY A 229 6.37 -14.89 13.08
C GLY A 229 5.13 -14.41 12.34
N ILE A 230 4.57 -15.30 11.54
CA ILE A 230 3.40 -15.04 10.69
C ILE A 230 2.45 -16.23 10.78
N TRP A 231 1.16 -15.97 10.57
CA TRP A 231 0.13 -16.99 10.53
C TRP A 231 0.37 -18.00 9.42
N TYR A 232 -0.09 -19.25 9.63
CA TYR A 232 -0.12 -20.33 8.64
C TYR A 232 -1.39 -21.14 8.85
N ARG A 233 -2.04 -21.57 7.78
CA ARG A 233 -3.25 -22.37 7.80
C ARG A 233 -2.98 -23.73 7.20
N ASN A 234 -3.32 -24.80 7.89
CA ASN A 234 -3.19 -26.14 7.36
C ASN A 234 -4.15 -26.33 6.19
N ARG A 235 -3.79 -27.23 5.28
CA ARG A 235 -4.66 -27.63 4.18
C ARG A 235 -5.85 -28.43 4.72
N GLU A 236 -7.05 -28.03 4.36
CA GLU A 236 -8.27 -28.78 4.67
C GLU A 236 -8.53 -29.85 3.60
N PRO A 237 -9.19 -31.00 3.97
CA PRO A 237 -9.59 -32.01 3.00
C PRO A 237 -10.44 -31.40 1.86
N GLY A 238 -10.16 -31.84 0.62
CA GLY A 238 -10.86 -31.35 -0.58
C GLY A 238 -10.42 -29.98 -1.10
N MET A 239 -9.53 -29.27 -0.38
CA MET A 239 -9.02 -27.98 -0.84
C MET A 239 -8.07 -28.16 -2.04
N THR A 240 -8.36 -27.47 -3.14
CA THR A 240 -7.48 -27.43 -4.31
C THR A 240 -6.19 -26.70 -4.00
N GLU A 241 -5.15 -26.88 -4.84
CA GLU A 241 -3.87 -26.18 -4.66
C GLU A 241 -4.03 -24.66 -4.72
N MET A 242 -4.81 -24.14 -5.66
CA MET A 242 -5.09 -22.71 -5.77
C MET A 242 -5.81 -22.18 -4.53
N GLN A 243 -6.82 -22.88 -4.03
CA GLN A 243 -7.50 -22.48 -2.79
C GLN A 243 -6.56 -22.46 -1.60
N PHE A 244 -5.67 -23.46 -1.49
CA PHE A 244 -4.66 -23.51 -0.43
C PHE A 244 -3.70 -22.32 -0.52
N GLN A 245 -3.16 -22.03 -1.70
CA GLN A 245 -2.23 -20.91 -1.91
C GLN A 245 -2.90 -19.57 -1.65
N VAL A 246 -4.09 -19.32 -2.17
CA VAL A 246 -4.83 -18.08 -1.91
C VAL A 246 -5.18 -17.93 -0.42
N ASN A 247 -5.55 -19.02 0.26
CA ASN A 247 -5.83 -18.99 1.69
C ASN A 247 -4.55 -18.75 2.54
N ASN A 248 -3.37 -19.12 2.03
CA ASN A 248 -2.06 -18.88 2.61
C ASN A 248 -1.21 -17.88 1.79
N TRP A 249 -1.83 -16.96 1.11
CA TRP A 249 -1.23 -16.07 0.12
C TRP A 249 0.10 -15.43 0.58
N TYR A 250 0.24 -15.13 1.84
CA TYR A 250 1.46 -14.50 2.37
C TYR A 250 2.69 -15.40 2.19
N HIS A 251 2.51 -16.73 2.24
CA HIS A 251 3.58 -17.73 2.12
C HIS A 251 4.02 -18.03 0.67
N PHE A 252 3.35 -17.47 -0.34
CA PHE A 252 3.63 -17.70 -1.75
C PHE A 252 4.13 -16.42 -2.41
N ILE A 253 5.36 -16.46 -2.98
CA ILE A 253 6.03 -15.29 -3.55
C ILE A 253 5.18 -14.61 -4.62
N TRP A 254 4.54 -15.40 -5.50
CA TRP A 254 3.68 -14.86 -6.56
C TRP A 254 2.52 -14.02 -6.03
N ALA A 255 2.01 -14.36 -4.85
CA ALA A 255 0.88 -13.67 -4.24
C ALA A 255 1.29 -12.52 -3.32
N SER A 256 2.42 -12.64 -2.60
CA SER A 256 2.85 -11.70 -1.56
C SER A 256 4.00 -10.77 -1.98
N GLY A 257 4.92 -11.25 -2.83
CA GLY A 257 6.19 -10.56 -3.09
C GLY A 257 7.23 -10.69 -1.97
N ASP A 258 7.03 -11.66 -1.05
CA ASP A 258 7.82 -11.89 0.17
C ASP A 258 7.66 -10.78 1.24
N GLN A 259 8.29 -10.96 2.38
CA GLN A 259 8.23 -10.08 3.56
C GLN A 259 8.70 -8.66 3.27
N ILE A 260 9.74 -8.49 2.46
CA ILE A 260 10.26 -7.17 2.08
C ILE A 260 9.17 -6.35 1.40
N CYS A 261 8.46 -6.95 0.46
CA CYS A 261 7.38 -6.31 -0.29
C CYS A 261 6.13 -6.14 0.58
N GLU A 262 5.65 -7.22 1.22
CA GLU A 262 4.34 -7.21 1.87
C GLU A 262 4.35 -6.46 3.21
N GLN A 263 5.37 -6.62 4.04
CA GLN A 263 5.36 -6.07 5.39
C GLN A 263 6.33 -4.92 5.57
N HIS A 264 7.57 -5.10 5.11
CA HIS A 264 8.66 -4.15 5.37
C HIS A 264 8.56 -2.88 4.52
N ILE A 265 7.71 -2.90 3.48
CA ILE A 265 7.43 -1.71 2.65
C ILE A 265 7.04 -0.48 3.47
N HIS A 266 6.36 -0.65 4.60
CA HIS A 266 6.02 0.48 5.49
C HIS A 266 7.25 1.26 5.97
N ASN A 267 8.33 0.54 6.28
CA ASN A 267 9.57 1.14 6.78
C ASN A 267 10.43 1.68 5.63
N LEU A 268 10.47 0.95 4.52
CA LEU A 268 11.16 1.38 3.30
C LEU A 268 10.54 2.67 2.74
N ASP A 269 9.21 2.76 2.73
CA ASP A 269 8.49 3.95 2.32
C ASP A 269 8.86 5.17 3.16
N VAL A 270 8.92 5.03 4.49
CA VAL A 270 9.35 6.12 5.38
C VAL A 270 10.79 6.54 5.10
N GLY A 271 11.71 5.59 4.89
CA GLY A 271 13.09 5.90 4.53
C GLY A 271 13.20 6.69 3.22
N CYS A 272 12.47 6.26 2.18
CA CYS A 272 12.39 6.99 0.92
C CYS A 272 11.73 8.36 1.07
N TRP A 273 10.70 8.47 1.90
CA TRP A 273 10.02 9.74 2.19
C TRP A 273 10.94 10.75 2.86
N VAL A 274 11.69 10.32 3.89
CA VAL A 274 12.68 11.17 4.56
C VAL A 274 13.75 11.68 3.59
N LYS A 275 14.24 10.81 2.70
CA LYS A 275 15.25 11.19 1.68
C LYS A 275 14.68 11.99 0.52
N GLY A 276 13.37 11.93 0.26
CA GLY A 276 12.77 12.54 -0.93
C GLY A 276 13.22 11.90 -2.25
N MET A 277 13.81 10.69 -2.20
CA MET A 277 14.34 9.97 -3.38
C MET A 277 14.25 8.46 -3.18
N TYR A 278 14.48 7.71 -4.27
CA TYR A 278 14.49 6.24 -4.24
C TYR A 278 15.92 5.69 -4.37
N PRO A 279 16.21 4.52 -3.78
CA PRO A 279 17.49 3.84 -3.96
C PRO A 279 17.73 3.46 -5.43
N VAL A 280 19.01 3.47 -5.83
CA VAL A 280 19.46 3.08 -7.17
C VAL A 280 20.17 1.73 -7.18
N GLU A 281 20.51 1.21 -6.00
CA GLU A 281 21.18 -0.07 -5.83
C GLU A 281 20.67 -0.77 -4.55
N ALA A 282 20.63 -2.10 -4.59
CA ALA A 282 20.32 -2.94 -3.45
C ALA A 282 21.25 -4.16 -3.43
N ASN A 283 21.85 -4.42 -2.26
CA ASN A 283 22.65 -5.60 -2.01
C ASN A 283 22.11 -6.29 -0.75
N GLY A 284 21.71 -7.56 -0.86
CA GLY A 284 20.99 -8.24 0.21
C GLY A 284 21.33 -9.69 0.41
N MET A 285 21.01 -10.17 1.60
CA MET A 285 21.06 -11.58 1.96
C MET A 285 19.84 -11.96 2.79
N GLY A 286 19.50 -13.24 2.82
CA GLY A 286 18.37 -13.74 3.60
C GLY A 286 18.24 -15.24 3.48
N GLY A 287 17.26 -15.79 4.18
CA GLY A 287 17.08 -17.24 4.17
C GLY A 287 15.81 -17.70 4.86
N ARG A 288 15.68 -19.02 4.97
CA ARG A 288 14.59 -19.72 5.66
C ARG A 288 15.17 -20.65 6.72
N GLU A 289 14.84 -20.37 7.96
CA GLU A 289 15.25 -21.15 9.15
C GLU A 289 14.08 -21.96 9.72
N GLN A 290 12.98 -21.27 10.06
CA GLN A 290 11.82 -21.88 10.72
C GLN A 290 10.76 -22.45 9.77
N ARG A 291 10.95 -22.30 8.45
CA ARG A 291 10.01 -22.78 7.42
C ARG A 291 10.49 -24.05 6.72
N MET A 292 11.42 -24.78 7.35
CA MET A 292 12.11 -25.93 6.73
C MET A 292 11.42 -27.28 6.96
N GLY A 293 10.39 -27.39 7.80
CA GLY A 293 9.78 -28.68 8.16
C GLY A 293 8.26 -28.72 8.09
N GLY A 294 7.68 -29.91 7.92
CA GLY A 294 6.25 -30.16 7.86
C GLY A 294 5.55 -29.42 6.74
N ASP A 295 4.28 -29.08 6.93
CA ASP A 295 3.51 -28.29 5.94
C ASP A 295 4.09 -26.90 5.69
N ARG A 296 4.85 -26.36 6.64
CA ARG A 296 5.53 -25.06 6.49
C ARG A 296 6.65 -25.08 5.48
N SER A 297 7.19 -26.26 5.11
CA SER A 297 8.17 -26.42 4.03
C SER A 297 7.65 -25.93 2.68
N LYS A 298 6.32 -25.88 2.51
CA LYS A 298 5.64 -25.33 1.32
C LYS A 298 5.68 -23.80 1.25
N SER A 299 6.05 -23.11 2.34
CA SER A 299 6.25 -21.66 2.32
C SER A 299 7.46 -21.30 1.45
N GLN A 300 7.27 -20.42 0.51
CA GLN A 300 8.32 -19.96 -0.43
C GLN A 300 9.12 -18.77 0.11
N ILE A 301 8.52 -17.98 1.02
CA ILE A 301 9.09 -16.73 1.52
C ILE A 301 10.23 -16.97 2.52
N PHE A 302 11.15 -16.01 2.57
CA PHE A 302 12.18 -15.97 3.61
C PHE A 302 11.59 -15.63 4.98
N ASP A 303 12.26 -16.01 6.04
CA ASP A 303 11.89 -15.63 7.41
C ASP A 303 12.86 -14.63 8.04
N HIS A 304 13.97 -14.33 7.38
CA HIS A 304 14.88 -13.25 7.72
C HIS A 304 15.55 -12.68 6.47
N THR A 305 15.74 -11.36 6.48
CA THR A 305 16.39 -10.63 5.37
C THR A 305 17.19 -9.45 5.93
N PHE A 306 18.32 -9.18 5.29
CA PHE A 306 19.05 -7.92 5.43
C PHE A 306 19.33 -7.37 4.04
N VAL A 307 19.07 -6.09 3.83
CA VAL A 307 19.37 -5.40 2.56
C VAL A 307 20.00 -4.05 2.84
N GLU A 308 21.10 -3.79 2.16
CA GLU A 308 21.69 -2.47 2.05
C GLU A 308 21.19 -1.82 0.76
N TYR A 309 20.50 -0.70 0.88
CA TYR A 309 20.09 0.14 -0.24
C TYR A 309 21.02 1.34 -0.35
N THR A 310 21.37 1.72 -1.58
CA THR A 310 22.18 2.90 -1.88
C THR A 310 21.33 3.94 -2.60
N PHE A 311 21.26 5.15 -2.06
CA PHE A 311 20.61 6.29 -2.70
C PHE A 311 21.54 6.98 -3.71
N PRO A 312 21.02 7.81 -4.64
CA PRO A 312 21.84 8.50 -5.65
C PRO A 312 22.95 9.37 -5.10
N ASP A 313 22.79 9.91 -3.89
CA ASP A 313 23.78 10.73 -3.18
C ASP A 313 24.80 9.91 -2.35
N GLY A 314 24.78 8.59 -2.48
CA GLY A 314 25.65 7.67 -1.73
C GLY A 314 25.16 7.31 -0.34
N THR A 315 24.11 7.94 0.18
CA THR A 315 23.51 7.58 1.48
C THR A 315 23.08 6.12 1.48
N LYS A 316 23.33 5.42 2.59
CA LYS A 316 22.92 4.03 2.77
C LYS A 316 21.65 3.94 3.62
N MET A 317 20.82 2.92 3.30
CA MET A 317 19.72 2.50 4.16
C MET A 317 19.85 1.02 4.47
N TYR A 318 20.04 0.67 5.73
CA TYR A 318 20.09 -0.70 6.22
C TYR A 318 18.71 -1.15 6.64
N SER A 319 18.27 -2.24 6.03
CA SER A 319 16.93 -2.78 6.15
C SER A 319 16.98 -4.19 6.72
N GLN A 320 16.31 -4.42 7.84
CA GLN A 320 16.20 -5.75 8.46
C GLN A 320 14.74 -6.16 8.56
N GLY A 321 14.44 -7.34 8.03
CA GLY A 321 13.15 -7.98 8.13
C GLY A 321 13.26 -9.37 8.74
N ARG A 322 12.37 -9.71 9.69
CA ARG A 322 12.41 -11.01 10.34
C ARG A 322 11.02 -11.45 10.79
N HIS A 323 10.73 -12.73 10.56
CA HIS A 323 9.56 -13.45 11.07
C HIS A 323 9.97 -14.71 11.85
N LEU A 324 10.93 -14.57 12.75
CA LEU A 324 11.44 -15.63 13.62
C LEU A 324 11.02 -15.38 15.07
N LYS A 325 10.58 -16.44 15.78
CA LYS A 325 10.33 -16.39 17.22
C LYS A 325 11.64 -16.40 18.03
N GLY A 326 11.60 -15.88 19.25
CA GLY A 326 12.71 -15.97 20.20
C GLY A 326 13.86 -14.99 19.99
N GLY A 327 13.76 -14.06 19.04
CA GLY A 327 14.78 -13.05 18.83
C GLY A 327 14.34 -11.64 19.21
N PHE A 328 15.26 -10.69 19.13
CA PHE A 328 15.02 -9.26 19.36
C PHE A 328 13.91 -8.72 18.46
N THR A 329 12.87 -8.14 19.04
CA THR A 329 11.74 -7.57 18.32
C THR A 329 11.91 -6.06 18.19
N GLN A 330 11.84 -5.55 16.94
CA GLN A 330 11.93 -4.13 16.65
C GLN A 330 11.15 -3.80 15.38
N VAL A 331 10.28 -2.79 15.46
CA VAL A 331 9.63 -2.18 14.31
C VAL A 331 9.83 -0.67 14.40
N GLY A 332 10.42 -0.07 13.39
CA GLY A 332 10.68 1.37 13.38
C GLY A 332 11.79 1.80 12.42
N GLU A 333 11.95 3.10 12.30
CA GLU A 333 12.88 3.76 11.40
C GLU A 333 13.77 4.75 12.17
N TYR A 334 15.03 4.82 11.77
CA TYR A 334 16.05 5.65 12.39
C TYR A 334 16.84 6.40 11.33
N ALA A 335 17.05 7.71 11.55
CA ALA A 335 17.91 8.55 10.72
C ALA A 335 19.12 8.98 11.52
N HIS A 336 20.29 8.96 10.88
CA HIS A 336 21.56 9.46 11.41
C HIS A 336 22.03 10.57 10.49
N GLY A 337 22.17 11.76 11.05
CA GLY A 337 22.61 12.94 10.34
C GLY A 337 23.94 13.49 10.88
N SER A 338 24.46 14.50 10.21
CA SER A 338 25.72 15.18 10.59
C SER A 338 25.61 16.01 11.87
N LYS A 339 24.40 16.32 12.35
CA LYS A 339 24.14 17.15 13.53
C LYS A 339 23.24 16.48 14.57
N GLY A 340 22.84 15.22 14.38
CA GLY A 340 21.97 14.52 15.33
C GLY A 340 21.48 13.18 14.82
N THR A 341 20.65 12.53 15.63
CA THR A 341 19.95 11.28 15.29
C THR A 341 18.45 11.44 15.51
N CYS A 342 17.67 10.55 14.90
CA CYS A 342 16.23 10.55 15.03
C CYS A 342 15.67 9.13 15.05
N LYS A 343 14.79 8.83 16.00
CA LYS A 343 13.80 7.76 15.87
C LYS A 343 12.55 8.36 15.25
N ILE A 344 12.35 8.08 13.96
CA ILE A 344 11.32 8.73 13.13
C ILE A 344 9.92 8.51 13.73
N GLY A 345 9.15 9.61 13.80
CA GLY A 345 7.82 9.60 14.42
C GLY A 345 7.83 9.52 15.96
N SER A 346 8.99 9.68 16.62
CA SER A 346 9.11 9.58 18.09
C SER A 346 9.89 10.74 18.69
N HIS A 347 11.19 10.83 18.40
CA HIS A 347 12.07 11.87 18.97
C HIS A 347 13.28 12.14 18.08
N ILE A 348 13.80 13.35 18.18
CA ILE A 348 15.02 13.83 17.53
C ILE A 348 16.03 14.16 18.63
N GLU A 349 17.26 13.70 18.47
CA GLU A 349 18.38 13.91 19.39
C GLU A 349 19.49 14.68 18.67
N PRO A 350 19.51 16.03 18.73
CA PRO A 350 20.62 16.83 18.22
C PRO A 350 21.91 16.55 19.00
N PHE A 351 23.07 16.61 18.36
CA PHE A 351 24.36 16.50 19.07
C PHE A 351 24.66 17.71 19.96
N LYS A 352 23.98 18.83 19.71
CA LYS A 352 24.02 20.04 20.54
C LYS A 352 22.61 20.55 20.75
N GLY A 353 22.23 20.80 22.00
CA GLY A 353 20.88 21.23 22.38
C GLY A 353 20.05 20.11 22.99
N ASP A 354 18.79 20.43 23.29
CA ASP A 354 17.89 19.51 23.98
C ASP A 354 17.20 18.56 23.00
N PRO A 355 16.94 17.32 23.42
CA PRO A 355 16.13 16.38 22.64
C PRO A 355 14.71 16.91 22.37
N LEU A 356 14.23 16.71 21.15
CA LEU A 356 12.89 17.09 20.73
C LEU A 356 11.98 15.88 20.65
N ARG A 357 10.96 15.82 21.49
CA ARG A 357 9.93 14.79 21.39
C ARG A 357 8.89 15.14 20.32
N ILE A 358 8.69 14.25 19.36
CA ILE A 358 7.65 14.39 18.33
C ILE A 358 6.31 13.99 18.95
N ARG A 359 5.33 14.85 18.84
CA ARG A 359 3.95 14.62 19.29
C ARG A 359 3.03 14.59 18.09
N GLY A 360 1.88 13.96 18.23
CA GLY A 360 0.85 13.86 17.20
C GLY A 360 0.00 12.62 17.38
N ALA A 361 -1.18 12.64 16.82
CA ALA A 361 -2.10 11.52 16.85
C ALA A 361 -1.55 10.33 16.05
N GLY A 362 -1.76 9.12 16.58
CA GLY A 362 -1.63 7.87 15.85
C GLY A 362 -2.92 7.56 15.10
N GLY A 363 -3.00 6.33 14.54
CA GLY A 363 -4.25 5.89 13.90
C GLY A 363 -4.30 6.17 12.40
N GLY A 364 -3.15 6.17 11.76
CA GLY A 364 -2.99 6.47 10.33
C GLY A 364 -3.95 5.71 9.42
N HIS A 365 -4.32 4.48 9.73
CA HIS A 365 -5.33 3.74 8.96
C HIS A 365 -6.69 4.41 8.92
N TYR A 366 -7.15 4.99 10.03
CA TYR A 366 -8.40 5.72 10.04
C TYR A 366 -8.26 7.08 9.36
N GLN A 367 -7.15 7.77 9.63
CA GLN A 367 -6.89 9.08 9.04
C GLN A 367 -6.77 9.00 7.51
N GLU A 368 -6.09 7.97 6.95
CA GLU A 368 -6.01 7.80 5.50
C GLU A 368 -7.37 7.64 4.82
N GLN A 369 -8.30 6.92 5.48
CA GLN A 369 -9.66 6.76 4.95
C GLN A 369 -10.50 8.03 5.11
N LYS A 370 -10.29 8.77 6.20
CA LYS A 370 -10.94 10.08 6.41
C LYS A 370 -10.47 11.09 5.38
N ASP A 371 -9.16 11.14 5.12
CA ASP A 371 -8.57 12.02 4.08
C ASP A 371 -9.09 11.63 2.69
N LEU A 372 -9.17 10.33 2.38
CA LEU A 372 -9.71 9.83 1.12
C LEU A 372 -11.17 10.29 0.90
N VAL A 373 -12.04 10.09 1.89
CA VAL A 373 -13.46 10.49 1.81
C VAL A 373 -13.60 11.99 1.66
N GLU A 374 -12.80 12.78 2.40
CA GLU A 374 -12.78 14.24 2.28
C GLU A 374 -12.40 14.70 0.87
N HIS A 375 -11.34 14.11 0.28
CA HIS A 375 -10.88 14.47 -1.06
C HIS A 375 -11.88 14.05 -2.14
N LEU A 376 -12.46 12.87 -2.02
CA LEU A 376 -13.51 12.39 -2.94
C LEU A 376 -14.74 13.32 -2.91
N TYR A 377 -15.13 13.77 -1.73
CA TYR A 377 -16.27 14.68 -1.58
C TYR A 377 -15.98 16.07 -2.15
N LYS A 378 -14.79 16.62 -1.91
CA LYS A 378 -14.38 17.95 -2.41
C LYS A 378 -14.10 17.96 -3.92
N GLY A 379 -13.76 16.81 -4.50
CA GLY A 379 -13.54 16.66 -5.94
C GLY A 379 -14.81 16.41 -6.74
N LYS A 380 -15.94 16.26 -6.05
CA LYS A 380 -17.29 16.26 -6.63
C LYS A 380 -17.84 17.67 -6.64
#